data_c0b7658ce7200dae966f964321241fd3
#
_entry.id   c0b7658ce7200dae966f964321241fd3
#
_cell.length_a   1.000
_cell.length_b   1.000
_cell.length_c   1.000
_cell.angle_alpha   90.00
_cell.angle_beta   90.00
_cell.angle_gamma   90.00
#
_symmetry.space_group_name_H-M   'P 1'
#
loop_
_entity.id
_entity.type
_entity.pdbx_description
1 polymer ?
#
loop_
_entity_poly.entity_id
_entity_poly.type
_entity_poly.pdbx_seq_one_letter_code
_entity_poly.pdbx_strand_id
1 'polypeptide(L)'
;MELSKYEELSNKILDIENQRFCEIYRIINLVNNKIYVGQAVSHILNHRRYRPYGREGRFRSHISEAFSNKKNQSHYLNNAIRKYGVDNFNVELIEYCLLENSDDREKYYINHLNSLYPNGYNLKNGGKTFTHSDESKKRVSTGVLNYYKNRKLERFKNIKNLDKRNEEYIRPLRKNKIQYGWYVYIDSCKADFGGIHISLEDSKQSAINFIEELRNYLATHSNCGKPP
;
A
#
# COMPACT_ATOMS: atom_id res chain seq x y z
N MET A 1 -19.60 7.14 -50.85
CA MET A 1 -19.16 8.37 -50.16
C MET A 1 -18.90 8.23 -48.63
N GLU A 2 -19.45 7.21 -47.94
CA GLU A 2 -19.19 6.97 -46.51
C GLU A 2 -17.90 6.21 -46.23
N LEU A 3 -17.44 5.31 -47.11
CA LEU A 3 -16.20 4.54 -46.94
C LEU A 3 -14.94 5.46 -46.87
N SER A 4 -14.89 6.50 -47.68
CA SER A 4 -13.78 7.47 -47.72
C SER A 4 -13.60 8.22 -46.39
N LYS A 5 -14.70 8.48 -45.70
CA LYS A 5 -14.70 9.18 -44.39
C LYS A 5 -14.22 8.29 -43.25
N TYR A 6 -14.50 6.97 -43.35
CA TYR A 6 -14.00 5.99 -42.39
C TYR A 6 -12.51 5.67 -42.63
N GLU A 7 -12.05 5.63 -43.85
CA GLU A 7 -10.63 5.45 -44.20
C GLU A 7 -9.79 6.66 -43.75
N GLU A 8 -10.27 7.88 -43.99
CA GLU A 8 -9.61 9.11 -43.55
C GLU A 8 -9.53 9.20 -42.00
N LEU A 9 -10.59 8.79 -41.30
CA LEU A 9 -10.60 8.73 -39.83
C LEU A 9 -9.65 7.64 -39.30
N SER A 10 -9.60 6.49 -39.99
CA SER A 10 -8.73 5.37 -39.61
C SER A 10 -7.25 5.72 -39.78
N ASN A 11 -6.91 6.35 -40.91
CA ASN A 11 -5.55 6.84 -41.18
C ASN A 11 -5.13 7.94 -40.21
N LYS A 12 -6.03 8.86 -39.84
CA LYS A 12 -5.77 9.90 -38.85
C LYS A 12 -5.59 9.35 -37.42
N ILE A 13 -6.30 8.26 -37.10
CA ILE A 13 -6.13 7.52 -35.83
C ILE A 13 -4.77 6.81 -35.79
N LEU A 14 -4.39 6.13 -36.87
CA LEU A 14 -3.09 5.46 -37.03
C LEU A 14 -1.93 6.45 -36.96
N ASP A 15 -2.06 7.62 -37.56
CA ASP A 15 -1.04 8.66 -37.56
C ASP A 15 -0.80 9.22 -36.14
N ILE A 16 -1.85 9.49 -35.39
CA ILE A 16 -1.73 9.92 -33.99
C ILE A 16 -1.18 8.81 -33.11
N GLU A 17 -1.55 7.56 -33.37
CA GLU A 17 -1.06 6.39 -32.62
C GLU A 17 0.45 6.22 -32.76
N ASN A 18 0.98 6.40 -33.99
CA ASN A 18 2.41 6.32 -34.29
C ASN A 18 3.21 7.51 -33.75
N GLN A 19 2.57 8.67 -33.54
CA GLN A 19 3.20 9.88 -33.04
C GLN A 19 3.07 10.08 -31.53
N ARG A 20 2.44 9.14 -30.81
CA ARG A 20 2.31 9.24 -29.35
C ARG A 20 3.67 9.13 -28.68
N PHE A 21 3.89 10.01 -27.71
CA PHE A 21 5.03 10.02 -26.83
C PHE A 21 4.58 9.98 -25.37
N CYS A 22 5.52 9.86 -24.47
CA CYS A 22 5.28 9.91 -23.04
C CYS A 22 5.93 11.15 -22.43
N GLU A 23 5.22 11.78 -21.51
CA GLU A 23 5.74 12.83 -20.64
C GLU A 23 6.12 12.19 -19.29
N ILE A 24 7.39 12.38 -18.89
CA ILE A 24 7.80 12.17 -17.51
C ILE A 24 7.66 13.52 -16.82
N TYR A 25 6.93 13.56 -15.73
CA TYR A 25 6.58 14.78 -15.02
C TYR A 25 6.77 14.64 -13.52
N ARG A 26 6.86 15.78 -12.84
CA ARG A 26 6.82 15.84 -11.38
C ARG A 26 5.66 16.69 -10.91
N ILE A 27 5.12 16.31 -9.75
CA ILE A 27 4.15 17.09 -8.99
C ILE A 27 4.85 17.50 -7.70
N ILE A 28 4.93 18.79 -7.44
CA ILE A 28 5.60 19.37 -6.27
C ILE A 28 4.53 19.90 -5.33
N ASN A 29 4.59 19.50 -4.06
CA ASN A 29 3.80 20.11 -3.00
C ASN A 29 4.54 21.35 -2.49
N LEU A 30 4.00 22.52 -2.73
CA LEU A 30 4.60 23.82 -2.38
C LEU A 30 4.68 24.08 -0.87
N VAL A 31 3.95 23.32 -0.05
CA VAL A 31 3.96 23.46 1.42
C VAL A 31 5.14 22.74 2.06
N ASN A 32 5.53 21.56 1.54
CA ASN A 32 6.54 20.72 2.17
C ASN A 32 7.65 20.26 1.23
N ASN A 33 7.65 20.73 -0.02
CA ASN A 33 8.60 20.44 -1.10
C ASN A 33 8.72 18.95 -1.47
N LYS A 34 7.80 18.10 -1.02
CA LYS A 34 7.78 16.69 -1.44
C LYS A 34 7.32 16.56 -2.87
N ILE A 35 7.92 15.59 -3.57
CA ILE A 35 7.75 15.39 -5.00
C ILE A 35 7.07 14.03 -5.26
N TYR A 36 6.21 14.00 -6.27
CA TYR A 36 5.76 12.80 -6.95
C TYR A 36 6.31 12.83 -8.38
N VAL A 37 6.84 11.71 -8.86
CA VAL A 37 7.21 11.52 -10.26
C VAL A 37 6.22 10.55 -10.88
N GLY A 38 5.81 10.85 -12.11
CA GLY A 38 4.90 9.99 -12.86
C GLY A 38 5.12 10.07 -14.36
N GLN A 39 4.49 9.18 -15.09
CA GLN A 39 4.47 9.16 -16.54
C GLN A 39 3.04 9.34 -17.08
N ALA A 40 2.92 10.01 -18.21
CA ALA A 40 1.64 10.19 -18.88
C ALA A 40 1.81 10.16 -20.40
N VAL A 41 0.95 9.39 -21.09
CA VAL A 41 0.92 9.39 -22.55
C VAL A 41 0.37 10.72 -23.07
N SER A 42 0.92 11.22 -24.17
CA SER A 42 0.50 12.49 -24.78
C SER A 42 -0.99 12.51 -25.16
N HIS A 43 -1.54 11.38 -25.61
CA HIS A 43 -2.91 11.26 -26.04
C HIS A 43 -3.53 9.93 -25.53
N ILE A 44 -4.78 9.98 -25.11
CA ILE A 44 -5.59 8.80 -24.74
C ILE A 44 -6.72 8.60 -25.74
N LEU A 45 -7.02 7.33 -26.02
CA LEU A 45 -8.19 6.96 -26.82
C LEU A 45 -9.45 7.05 -25.95
N ASN A 46 -10.37 7.94 -26.32
CA ASN A 46 -11.64 8.12 -25.63
C ASN A 46 -12.77 8.19 -26.67
N HIS A 47 -13.75 7.29 -26.57
CA HIS A 47 -14.86 7.18 -27.54
C HIS A 47 -14.40 7.18 -29.01
N ARG A 48 -13.42 6.30 -29.34
CA ARG A 48 -12.84 6.15 -30.69
C ARG A 48 -12.13 7.40 -31.23
N ARG A 49 -11.73 8.33 -30.37
CA ARG A 49 -10.94 9.52 -30.75
C ARG A 49 -9.77 9.70 -29.78
N TYR A 50 -8.59 9.98 -30.32
CA TYR A 50 -7.45 10.40 -29.51
C TYR A 50 -7.66 11.83 -29.04
N ARG A 51 -7.48 12.03 -27.72
CA ARG A 51 -7.56 13.36 -27.08
C ARG A 51 -6.26 13.66 -26.39
N PRO A 52 -5.78 14.91 -26.42
CA PRO A 52 -4.62 15.35 -25.63
C PRO A 52 -4.83 15.00 -24.14
N TYR A 53 -3.79 14.47 -23.53
CA TYR A 53 -3.85 14.06 -22.12
C TYR A 53 -2.62 14.58 -21.36
N GLY A 54 -1.44 13.97 -21.55
CA GLY A 54 -0.18 14.38 -20.95
C GLY A 54 -0.24 14.52 -19.42
N ARG A 55 0.73 15.22 -18.84
CA ARG A 55 0.84 15.49 -17.40
C ARG A 55 -0.39 16.20 -16.82
N GLU A 56 -0.92 17.18 -17.55
CA GLU A 56 -2.10 17.94 -17.11
C GLU A 56 -3.35 17.06 -17.01
N GLY A 57 -3.57 16.19 -18.00
CA GLY A 57 -4.65 15.22 -17.97
C GLY A 57 -4.49 14.21 -16.83
N ARG A 58 -3.27 13.75 -16.61
CA ARG A 58 -2.97 12.82 -15.51
C ARG A 58 -3.13 13.48 -14.15
N PHE A 59 -2.73 14.75 -13.99
CA PHE A 59 -2.93 15.47 -12.73
C PHE A 59 -4.42 15.69 -12.42
N ARG A 60 -5.23 16.07 -13.44
CA ARG A 60 -6.70 16.13 -13.28
C ARG A 60 -7.26 14.78 -12.83
N SER A 61 -6.72 13.67 -13.33
CA SER A 61 -7.12 12.33 -12.87
C SER A 61 -6.75 12.11 -11.40
N HIS A 62 -5.56 12.50 -10.95
CA HIS A 62 -5.15 12.42 -9.54
C HIS A 62 -6.08 13.25 -8.64
N ILE A 63 -6.46 14.46 -9.06
CA ILE A 63 -7.43 15.29 -8.34
C ILE A 63 -8.79 14.58 -8.24
N SER A 64 -9.31 14.08 -9.37
CA SER A 64 -10.57 13.34 -9.39
C SER A 64 -10.53 12.10 -8.50
N GLU A 65 -9.44 11.35 -8.54
CA GLU A 65 -9.19 10.19 -7.68
C GLU A 65 -9.12 10.60 -6.20
N ALA A 66 -8.49 11.73 -5.88
CA ALA A 66 -8.37 12.23 -4.51
C ALA A 66 -9.73 12.52 -3.86
N PHE A 67 -10.68 13.06 -4.62
CA PHE A 67 -12.00 13.41 -4.12
C PHE A 67 -13.10 12.41 -4.48
N SER A 68 -12.75 11.26 -5.07
CA SER A 68 -13.73 10.21 -5.36
C SER A 68 -14.11 9.43 -4.11
N ASN A 69 -15.41 9.04 -4.00
CA ASN A 69 -15.92 8.22 -2.90
C ASN A 69 -15.55 6.72 -3.00
N LYS A 70 -14.70 6.32 -3.93
CA LYS A 70 -14.27 4.93 -4.09
C LYS A 70 -13.32 4.55 -2.95
N LYS A 71 -13.72 3.62 -2.08
CA LYS A 71 -13.03 3.23 -0.84
C LYS A 71 -11.60 2.71 -0.99
N ASN A 72 -11.12 2.39 -2.20
CA ASN A 72 -9.83 1.70 -2.41
C ASN A 72 -8.75 2.56 -3.06
N GLN A 73 -8.90 3.88 -3.15
CA GLN A 73 -7.92 4.78 -3.79
C GLN A 73 -7.16 5.61 -2.75
N SER A 74 -6.39 4.95 -1.90
CA SER A 74 -5.51 5.64 -0.96
C SER A 74 -4.09 5.78 -1.50
N HIS A 75 -3.93 6.44 -2.65
CA HIS A 75 -2.60 6.86 -3.09
C HIS A 75 -2.07 7.94 -2.15
N TYR A 76 -0.80 7.85 -1.77
CA TYR A 76 -0.17 8.79 -0.84
C TYR A 76 -0.22 10.23 -1.36
N LEU A 77 -0.06 10.42 -2.69
CA LEU A 77 -0.27 11.69 -3.35
C LEU A 77 -1.72 12.19 -3.19
N ASN A 78 -2.73 11.33 -3.39
CA ASN A 78 -4.13 11.71 -3.29
C ASN A 78 -4.51 12.13 -1.85
N ASN A 79 -3.91 11.49 -0.84
CA ASN A 79 -4.06 11.91 0.56
C ASN A 79 -3.43 13.29 0.80
N ALA A 80 -2.29 13.56 0.19
CA ALA A 80 -1.65 14.86 0.28
C ALA A 80 -2.47 15.96 -0.42
N ILE A 81 -3.03 15.68 -1.60
CA ILE A 81 -3.94 16.62 -2.31
C ILE A 81 -5.14 16.98 -1.43
N ARG A 82 -5.77 15.98 -0.78
CA ARG A 82 -6.88 16.27 0.16
C ARG A 82 -6.46 17.11 1.35
N LYS A 83 -5.27 16.85 1.89
CA LYS A 83 -4.76 17.53 3.10
C LYS A 83 -4.35 18.96 2.84
N TYR A 84 -3.65 19.21 1.74
CA TYR A 84 -3.01 20.50 1.49
C TYR A 84 -3.80 21.38 0.51
N GLY A 85 -4.80 20.84 -0.19
CA GLY A 85 -5.53 21.55 -1.25
C GLY A 85 -4.81 21.50 -2.59
N VAL A 86 -5.59 21.54 -3.68
CA VAL A 86 -5.08 21.43 -5.07
C VAL A 86 -4.13 22.56 -5.42
N ASP A 87 -4.44 23.79 -4.98
CA ASP A 87 -3.69 25.01 -5.31
C ASP A 87 -2.26 25.01 -4.78
N ASN A 88 -1.95 24.13 -3.85
CA ASN A 88 -0.62 23.95 -3.30
C ASN A 88 0.23 22.90 -4.07
N PHE A 89 -0.20 22.48 -5.25
CA PHE A 89 0.53 21.53 -6.06
C PHE A 89 0.85 22.13 -7.43
N ASN A 90 2.13 22.07 -7.81
CA ASN A 90 2.62 22.48 -9.12
C ASN A 90 3.00 21.25 -9.95
N VAL A 91 2.65 21.25 -11.24
CA VAL A 91 2.93 20.15 -12.17
C VAL A 91 3.93 20.62 -13.22
N GLU A 92 5.06 19.95 -13.34
CA GLU A 92 6.14 20.31 -14.22
C GLU A 92 6.56 19.15 -15.11
N LEU A 93 6.82 19.44 -16.37
CA LEU A 93 7.46 18.50 -17.28
C LEU A 93 8.92 18.31 -16.88
N ILE A 94 9.38 17.05 -16.87
CA ILE A 94 10.80 16.72 -16.73
C ILE A 94 11.37 16.39 -18.12
N GLU A 95 10.72 15.47 -18.85
CA GLU A 95 11.24 14.92 -20.10
C GLU A 95 10.12 14.42 -21.01
N TYR A 96 10.35 14.50 -22.33
CA TYR A 96 9.60 13.74 -23.33
C TYR A 96 10.39 12.49 -23.69
N CYS A 97 9.75 11.33 -23.76
CA CYS A 97 10.38 10.08 -24.16
C CYS A 97 9.45 9.23 -25.02
N LEU A 98 10.03 8.21 -25.69
CA LEU A 98 9.25 7.19 -26.40
C LEU A 98 8.45 6.37 -25.40
N LEU A 99 7.29 5.85 -25.81
CA LEU A 99 6.41 5.03 -24.97
C LEU A 99 7.13 3.80 -24.41
N GLU A 100 7.99 3.17 -25.22
CA GLU A 100 8.77 1.99 -24.83
C GLU A 100 9.78 2.26 -23.70
N ASN A 101 10.30 3.49 -23.61
CA ASN A 101 11.30 3.89 -22.63
C ASN A 101 10.68 4.51 -21.36
N SER A 102 9.36 4.71 -21.34
CA SER A 102 8.69 5.49 -20.31
C SER A 102 8.84 4.90 -18.91
N ASP A 103 8.77 3.56 -18.77
CA ASP A 103 8.91 2.87 -17.49
C ASP A 103 10.32 3.05 -16.88
N ASP A 104 11.37 2.99 -17.72
CA ASP A 104 12.76 3.12 -17.27
C ASP A 104 13.10 4.58 -16.95
N ARG A 105 12.55 5.53 -17.72
CA ARG A 105 12.71 6.96 -17.44
C ARG A 105 12.00 7.36 -16.15
N GLU A 106 10.78 6.86 -15.91
CA GLU A 106 10.07 7.09 -14.66
C GLU A 106 10.87 6.56 -13.47
N LYS A 107 11.36 5.31 -13.52
CA LYS A 107 12.21 4.72 -12.47
C LYS A 107 13.47 5.55 -12.21
N TYR A 108 14.13 5.98 -13.28
CA TYR A 108 15.32 6.82 -13.17
C TYR A 108 15.03 8.09 -12.38
N TYR A 109 13.97 8.83 -12.73
CA TYR A 109 13.65 10.10 -12.07
C TYR A 109 13.08 9.93 -10.67
N ILE A 110 12.36 8.84 -10.38
CA ILE A 110 11.94 8.52 -9.01
C ILE A 110 13.17 8.40 -8.09
N ASN A 111 14.21 7.71 -8.54
CA ASN A 111 15.43 7.52 -7.75
C ASN A 111 16.27 8.83 -7.73
N HIS A 112 16.45 9.47 -8.88
CA HIS A 112 17.27 10.68 -9.01
C HIS A 112 16.73 11.85 -8.18
N LEU A 113 15.40 12.04 -8.14
CA LEU A 113 14.73 13.09 -7.37
C LEU A 113 14.35 12.62 -5.94
N ASN A 114 14.73 11.42 -5.54
CA ASN A 114 14.44 10.85 -4.24
C ASN A 114 12.94 10.97 -3.85
N SER A 115 12.06 10.71 -4.82
CA SER A 115 10.61 10.89 -4.65
C SER A 115 9.89 9.71 -4.01
N LEU A 116 10.62 8.63 -3.64
CA LEU A 116 10.06 7.51 -2.89
C LEU A 116 9.70 7.92 -1.45
N TYR A 117 8.63 7.27 -0.93
CA TYR A 117 8.30 7.34 0.48
C TYR A 117 9.51 6.86 1.34
N PRO A 118 9.85 7.52 2.47
CA PRO A 118 9.13 8.65 3.10
C PRO A 118 9.49 10.04 2.56
N ASN A 119 10.49 10.16 1.67
CA ASN A 119 11.02 11.44 1.20
C ASN A 119 10.07 12.16 0.21
N GLY A 120 9.36 11.40 -0.62
CA GLY A 120 8.40 11.91 -1.59
C GLY A 120 7.07 11.16 -1.55
N TYR A 121 6.29 11.28 -2.63
CA TYR A 121 4.94 10.72 -2.73
C TYR A 121 4.85 9.41 -3.52
N ASN A 122 5.94 8.93 -4.12
CA ASN A 122 5.96 7.64 -4.78
C ASN A 122 6.02 6.50 -3.77
N LEU A 123 5.08 5.56 -3.84
CA LEU A 123 5.10 4.35 -3.00
C LEU A 123 5.85 3.19 -3.66
N LYS A 124 6.13 3.31 -4.97
CA LYS A 124 6.73 2.28 -5.82
C LYS A 124 7.83 2.90 -6.67
N ASN A 125 8.76 2.06 -7.12
CA ASN A 125 9.88 2.48 -7.98
C ASN A 125 9.49 2.81 -9.43
N GLY A 126 8.18 2.83 -9.75
CA GLY A 126 7.69 3.08 -11.11
C GLY A 126 7.75 1.85 -12.03
N GLY A 127 7.26 2.01 -13.27
CA GLY A 127 7.21 0.98 -14.29
C GLY A 127 6.09 -0.04 -14.11
N LYS A 128 5.92 -0.95 -15.07
CA LYS A 128 4.87 -1.99 -15.07
C LYS A 128 5.09 -3.05 -13.99
N THR A 129 6.35 -3.39 -13.70
CA THR A 129 6.74 -4.25 -12.58
C THR A 129 6.89 -3.41 -11.31
N PHE A 130 5.81 -3.25 -10.60
CA PHE A 130 5.78 -2.41 -9.40
C PHE A 130 6.45 -3.09 -8.21
N THR A 131 7.57 -2.54 -7.77
CA THR A 131 8.15 -2.86 -6.46
C THR A 131 7.87 -1.70 -5.50
N HIS A 132 7.29 -2.01 -4.34
CA HIS A 132 7.17 -1.02 -3.28
C HIS A 132 8.55 -0.68 -2.72
N SER A 133 8.76 0.56 -2.25
CA SER A 133 9.96 0.91 -1.48
C SER A 133 10.07 -0.01 -0.25
N ASP A 134 11.30 -0.24 0.22
CA ASP A 134 11.51 -1.11 1.38
C ASP A 134 10.85 -0.55 2.64
N GLU A 135 10.80 0.76 2.79
CA GLU A 135 10.06 1.42 3.86
C GLU A 135 8.54 1.17 3.75
N SER A 136 7.98 1.23 2.54
CA SER A 136 6.56 0.90 2.32
C SER A 136 6.27 -0.58 2.60
N LYS A 137 7.14 -1.49 2.18
CA LYS A 137 7.03 -2.93 2.48
C LYS A 137 7.05 -3.17 3.99
N LYS A 138 8.02 -2.56 4.70
CA LYS A 138 8.17 -2.67 6.15
C LYS A 138 6.93 -2.14 6.88
N ARG A 139 6.41 -0.98 6.48
CA ARG A 139 5.20 -0.39 7.06
C ARG A 139 3.96 -1.27 6.88
N VAL A 140 3.76 -1.82 5.67
CA VAL A 140 2.64 -2.75 5.39
C VAL A 140 2.80 -4.02 6.22
N SER A 141 4.00 -4.60 6.25
CA SER A 141 4.29 -5.80 7.06
C SER A 141 4.02 -5.55 8.54
N THR A 142 4.50 -4.44 9.10
CA THR A 142 4.24 -4.07 10.50
C THR A 142 2.75 -3.86 10.76
N GLY A 143 2.04 -3.19 9.86
CA GLY A 143 0.59 -2.99 9.98
C GLY A 143 -0.20 -4.31 9.98
N VAL A 144 0.17 -5.23 9.10
CA VAL A 144 -0.44 -6.57 9.02
C VAL A 144 -0.14 -7.37 10.30
N LEU A 145 1.11 -7.36 10.76
CA LEU A 145 1.50 -8.05 12.00
C LEU A 145 0.72 -7.51 13.20
N ASN A 146 0.62 -6.19 13.36
CA ASN A 146 -0.13 -5.56 14.43
C ASN A 146 -1.64 -5.89 14.36
N TYR A 147 -2.22 -5.92 13.16
CA TYR A 147 -3.62 -6.33 12.98
C TYR A 147 -3.86 -7.76 13.48
N TYR A 148 -3.04 -8.73 13.06
CA TYR A 148 -3.19 -10.11 13.50
C TYR A 148 -2.91 -10.28 14.99
N LYS A 149 -1.93 -9.55 15.54
CA LYS A 149 -1.62 -9.53 16.96
C LYS A 149 -2.82 -9.03 17.77
N ASN A 150 -3.36 -7.87 17.44
CA ASN A 150 -4.52 -7.29 18.13
C ASN A 150 -5.75 -8.21 18.01
N ARG A 151 -5.98 -8.82 16.85
CA ARG A 151 -7.07 -9.78 16.67
C ARG A 151 -6.91 -11.05 17.51
N LYS A 152 -5.68 -11.51 17.76
CA LYS A 152 -5.42 -12.61 18.69
C LYS A 152 -5.75 -12.19 20.12
N LEU A 153 -5.28 -11.03 20.58
CA LEU A 153 -5.54 -10.51 21.92
C LEU A 153 -7.05 -10.29 22.16
N GLU A 154 -7.77 -9.74 21.19
CA GLU A 154 -9.22 -9.49 21.27
C GLU A 154 -10.03 -10.78 21.50
N ARG A 155 -9.58 -11.92 21.00
CA ARG A 155 -10.22 -13.23 21.24
C ARG A 155 -10.14 -13.65 22.72
N PHE A 156 -9.19 -13.10 23.47
CA PHE A 156 -8.94 -13.40 24.88
C PHE A 156 -9.43 -12.29 25.84
N LYS A 157 -10.15 -11.28 25.35
CA LYS A 157 -10.59 -10.14 26.16
C LYS A 157 -11.45 -10.46 27.39
N ASN A 158 -12.17 -11.57 27.34
CA ASN A 158 -13.10 -11.99 28.41
C ASN A 158 -12.47 -12.95 29.43
N ILE A 159 -11.17 -13.19 29.37
CA ILE A 159 -10.48 -14.06 30.32
C ILE A 159 -10.46 -13.39 31.70
N LYS A 160 -10.88 -14.16 32.72
CA LYS A 160 -10.98 -13.67 34.07
C LYS A 160 -9.77 -13.99 34.95
N ASN A 161 -9.09 -15.10 34.69
CA ASN A 161 -7.97 -15.58 35.50
C ASN A 161 -6.73 -15.87 34.66
N LEU A 162 -5.70 -15.05 34.81
CA LEU A 162 -4.39 -15.23 34.21
C LEU A 162 -3.30 -15.23 35.30
N ASP A 163 -3.52 -16.03 36.34
CA ASP A 163 -2.76 -16.06 37.60
C ASP A 163 -1.65 -17.11 37.65
N LYS A 164 -1.69 -18.10 36.74
CA LYS A 164 -0.69 -19.16 36.67
C LYS A 164 0.58 -18.72 35.96
N ARG A 165 1.65 -19.54 36.06
CA ARG A 165 2.87 -19.34 35.31
C ARG A 165 2.63 -19.52 33.80
N ASN A 166 3.43 -18.86 32.95
CA ASN A 166 3.25 -18.88 31.49
C ASN A 166 3.22 -20.31 30.92
N GLU A 167 4.08 -21.18 31.43
CA GLU A 167 4.23 -22.55 30.96
C GLU A 167 2.96 -23.41 31.17
N GLU A 168 2.14 -23.06 32.16
CA GLU A 168 0.93 -23.79 32.50
C GLU A 168 -0.19 -23.54 31.47
N TYR A 169 -0.11 -22.49 30.68
CA TYR A 169 -1.08 -22.17 29.63
C TYR A 169 -0.64 -22.66 28.25
N ILE A 170 0.60 -23.16 28.12
CA ILE A 170 1.20 -23.55 26.85
C ILE A 170 1.10 -25.05 26.64
N ARG A 171 0.69 -25.48 25.46
CA ARG A 171 0.53 -26.88 25.07
C ARG A 171 1.23 -27.14 23.74
N PRO A 172 1.77 -28.36 23.51
CA PRO A 172 2.39 -28.73 22.24
C PRO A 172 1.37 -28.82 21.12
N LEU A 173 1.63 -28.11 20.01
CA LEU A 173 0.82 -28.17 18.79
C LEU A 173 1.32 -29.31 17.91
N ARG A 174 0.48 -30.33 17.68
CA ARG A 174 0.85 -31.58 16.99
C ARG A 174 -0.04 -31.84 15.78
N LYS A 175 0.56 -32.41 14.72
CA LYS A 175 -0.12 -32.99 13.56
C LYS A 175 0.48 -34.36 13.28
N ASN A 176 -0.34 -35.40 13.13
CA ASN A 176 0.13 -36.78 12.92
C ASN A 176 1.18 -37.24 13.96
N LYS A 177 0.97 -36.93 15.23
CA LYS A 177 1.88 -37.16 16.36
C LYS A 177 3.18 -36.38 16.36
N ILE A 178 3.50 -35.62 15.30
CA ILE A 178 4.70 -34.80 15.20
C ILE A 178 4.38 -33.42 15.74
N GLN A 179 5.21 -32.94 16.66
CA GLN A 179 5.11 -31.56 17.17
C GLN A 179 5.72 -30.60 16.17
N TYR A 180 4.98 -29.53 15.83
CA TYR A 180 5.44 -28.47 14.91
C TYR A 180 5.27 -27.06 15.49
N GLY A 181 4.95 -26.95 16.77
CA GLY A 181 4.81 -25.67 17.45
C GLY A 181 4.19 -25.81 18.83
N TRP A 182 3.71 -24.69 19.33
CA TRP A 182 3.02 -24.57 20.61
C TRP A 182 1.73 -23.78 20.45
N TYR A 183 0.78 -23.95 21.38
CA TYR A 183 -0.39 -23.12 21.46
C TYR A 183 -0.68 -22.69 22.89
N VAL A 184 -1.28 -21.53 23.05
CA VAL A 184 -1.81 -21.03 24.32
C VAL A 184 -3.28 -21.42 24.41
N TYR A 185 -3.68 -21.95 25.57
CA TYR A 185 -5.06 -22.33 25.84
C TYR A 185 -5.49 -21.81 27.21
N ILE A 186 -6.48 -20.93 27.25
CA ILE A 186 -6.99 -20.26 28.45
C ILE A 186 -8.51 -20.07 28.27
N ASP A 187 -9.31 -20.51 29.23
CA ASP A 187 -10.77 -20.33 29.27
C ASP A 187 -11.46 -20.60 27.91
N SER A 188 -11.16 -21.75 27.30
CA SER A 188 -11.67 -22.17 25.98
C SER A 188 -11.18 -21.35 24.78
N CYS A 189 -10.33 -20.34 24.98
CA CYS A 189 -9.68 -19.60 23.93
C CYS A 189 -8.35 -20.25 23.54
N LYS A 190 -8.05 -20.29 22.24
CA LYS A 190 -6.85 -20.90 21.69
C LYS A 190 -6.12 -19.94 20.74
N ALA A 191 -4.80 -19.86 20.89
CA ALA A 191 -3.91 -19.18 19.96
C ALA A 191 -2.72 -20.07 19.60
N ASP A 192 -2.53 -20.32 18.31
CA ASP A 192 -1.47 -21.18 17.79
C ASP A 192 -0.21 -20.37 17.45
N PHE A 193 0.94 -20.94 17.79
CA PHE A 193 2.28 -20.44 17.51
C PHE A 193 3.09 -21.58 16.91
N GLY A 194 3.36 -21.55 15.63
CA GLY A 194 4.11 -22.59 14.92
C GLY A 194 3.97 -22.44 13.43
N GLY A 195 4.83 -23.13 12.70
CA GLY A 195 4.83 -23.11 11.24
C GLY A 195 6.01 -23.91 10.69
N ILE A 196 6.00 -24.17 9.39
CA ILE A 196 7.00 -25.01 8.72
C ILE A 196 8.43 -24.45 8.84
N HIS A 197 8.56 -23.12 9.02
CA HIS A 197 9.84 -22.42 9.08
C HIS A 197 10.16 -21.81 10.45
N ILE A 198 9.44 -22.22 11.51
CA ILE A 198 9.62 -21.70 12.87
C ILE A 198 10.16 -22.85 13.74
N SER A 199 11.26 -22.61 14.44
CA SER A 199 11.79 -23.57 15.39
C SER A 199 10.82 -23.80 16.56
N LEU A 200 10.89 -24.97 17.21
CA LEU A 200 10.05 -25.25 18.39
C LEU A 200 10.35 -24.27 19.53
N GLU A 201 11.61 -23.84 19.66
CA GLU A 201 12.02 -22.88 20.67
C GLU A 201 11.45 -21.49 20.40
N ASP A 202 11.60 -20.97 19.16
CA ASP A 202 11.03 -19.67 18.76
C ASP A 202 9.49 -19.68 18.87
N SER A 203 8.88 -20.78 18.53
CA SER A 203 7.43 -20.99 18.68
C SER A 203 7.00 -20.93 20.14
N LYS A 204 7.78 -21.54 21.05
CA LYS A 204 7.52 -21.53 22.49
C LYS A 204 7.70 -20.12 23.06
N GLN A 205 8.80 -19.47 22.70
CA GLN A 205 9.07 -18.09 23.11
C GLN A 205 7.97 -17.13 22.65
N SER A 206 7.47 -17.30 21.42
CA SER A 206 6.35 -16.51 20.89
C SER A 206 5.05 -16.73 21.68
N ALA A 207 4.80 -17.95 22.17
CA ALA A 207 3.66 -18.25 23.03
C ALA A 207 3.81 -17.59 24.42
N ILE A 208 5.01 -17.61 24.99
CA ILE A 208 5.32 -16.94 26.27
C ILE A 208 5.10 -15.43 26.14
N ASN A 209 5.69 -14.80 25.14
CA ASN A 209 5.57 -13.37 24.87
C ASN A 209 4.11 -12.95 24.67
N PHE A 210 3.31 -13.79 24.01
CA PHE A 210 1.88 -13.54 23.85
C PHE A 210 1.13 -13.51 25.19
N ILE A 211 1.45 -14.38 26.13
CA ILE A 211 0.82 -14.38 27.46
C ILE A 211 1.17 -13.12 28.25
N GLU A 212 2.40 -12.66 28.18
CA GLU A 212 2.84 -11.39 28.79
C GLU A 212 2.12 -10.18 28.19
N GLU A 213 2.01 -10.13 26.88
CA GLU A 213 1.24 -9.10 26.20
C GLU A 213 -0.25 -9.16 26.54
N LEU A 214 -0.81 -10.36 26.70
CA LEU A 214 -2.19 -10.55 27.09
C LEU A 214 -2.46 -10.03 28.51
N ARG A 215 -1.53 -10.24 29.46
CA ARG A 215 -1.62 -9.64 30.80
C ARG A 215 -1.67 -8.12 30.74
N ASN A 216 -0.79 -7.51 29.95
CA ASN A 216 -0.76 -6.06 29.77
C ASN A 216 -2.05 -5.56 29.10
N TYR A 217 -2.53 -6.27 28.08
CA TYR A 217 -3.77 -5.94 27.38
C TYR A 217 -4.97 -5.97 28.33
N LEU A 218 -5.12 -7.03 29.14
CA LEU A 218 -6.22 -7.17 30.10
C LEU A 218 -6.13 -6.11 31.20
N ALA A 219 -4.93 -5.81 31.71
CA ALA A 219 -4.73 -4.77 32.72
C ALA A 219 -5.17 -3.37 32.24
N THR A 220 -4.90 -3.06 30.96
CA THR A 220 -5.29 -1.76 30.36
C THR A 220 -6.76 -1.67 30.01
N HIS A 221 -7.42 -2.79 29.67
CA HIS A 221 -8.82 -2.82 29.22
C HIS A 221 -9.82 -3.19 30.32
N SER A 222 -9.35 -3.73 31.44
CA SER A 222 -10.21 -4.03 32.62
C SER A 222 -10.66 -2.76 33.36
N ASN A 223 -10.00 -1.62 33.15
CA ASN A 223 -10.35 -0.33 33.78
C ASN A 223 -11.37 0.53 33.02
N CYS A 224 -11.84 0.09 31.84
CA CYS A 224 -12.84 0.82 31.04
C CYS A 224 -14.31 0.53 31.37
N GLY A 225 -14.62 -0.11 32.51
CA GLY A 225 -15.97 -0.59 32.81
C GLY A 225 -16.53 -0.27 34.20
N LYS A 226 -16.26 0.93 34.74
CA LYS A 226 -17.10 1.50 35.81
C LYS A 226 -17.31 2.99 35.53
N PRO A 227 -18.53 3.44 35.14
CA PRO A 227 -18.89 4.85 35.26
C PRO A 227 -18.98 5.21 36.75
N PRO A 228 -18.71 6.47 37.11
CA PRO A 228 -18.79 6.97 38.48
C PRO A 228 -20.20 6.91 39.04
#